data_62f064d242502604ce9da290baf337e3
#
_entry.id   62f064d242502604ce9da290baf337e3
#
_cell.length_a   1.000
_cell.length_b   1.000
_cell.length_c   1.000
_cell.angle_alpha   90.00
_cell.angle_beta   90.00
_cell.angle_gamma   90.00
#
_symmetry.space_group_name_H-M   'P 1'
#
loop_
_entity.id
_entity.type
_entity.pdbx_description
1 polymer ?
#
loop_
_entity_poly.entity_id
_entity_poly.type
_entity_poly.pdbx_seq_one_letter_code
_entity_poly.pdbx_strand_id
1 'polypeptide(L)'
;MNVYIVDIEAVDTRYTKQWKEHLPMQLQGALVSDTIVLGEVTVISGGDVPQSTTPGAFLNFGGTNVYKSNQLMQIAELFCNGSIHDGDYFLYTDAWNPTVIQLRYMAELLGVDINIGGMWHAGSYDPQDFLGRLIGDKPWVRNAERSMYACYDHNFFATDFHIDLWEETFYNEQEDYPAVRVGWPMEYLRNSLDMYKGMEKQNLILFPHRIAPEKQVDIFRDLAESMPEYKFVVCQEQELTKNEYHNLLGEAKLVFSANLQETLGISWYEGALVDAIPMVPNRLSYSEMAEIDFLYPSAWTENYAKYLEHKQDVIARIKDYMENYSTYLPTIQSQVKKLDTNFFSGQALYKTIR
;
A
#
# COMPACT_ATOMS: atom_id res chain seq x y z
N MET A 1 2.41 28.36 -3.14
CA MET A 1 1.81 27.14 -2.59
C MET A 1 2.88 26.37 -1.84
N ASN A 2 2.75 26.22 -0.53
CA ASN A 2 3.53 25.26 0.26
C ASN A 2 2.80 23.93 0.30
N VAL A 3 3.55 22.84 0.50
CA VAL A 3 2.96 21.51 0.67
C VAL A 3 3.35 20.98 2.06
N TYR A 4 2.36 20.65 2.85
CA TYR A 4 2.51 20.09 4.17
C TYR A 4 2.15 18.60 4.13
N ILE A 5 3.14 17.72 4.33
CA ILE A 5 2.94 16.28 4.41
C ILE A 5 2.60 15.92 5.85
N VAL A 6 1.35 15.58 6.12
CA VAL A 6 0.93 14.98 7.40
C VAL A 6 1.22 13.50 7.30
N ASP A 7 2.38 13.09 7.81
CA ASP A 7 2.93 11.77 7.55
C ASP A 7 2.25 10.67 8.38
N ILE A 8 2.31 9.44 7.86
CA ILE A 8 1.96 8.23 8.61
C ILE A 8 3.13 7.86 9.52
N GLU A 9 2.85 7.29 10.70
CA GLU A 9 3.90 6.85 11.60
C GLU A 9 4.82 5.81 10.97
N ALA A 10 6.13 6.02 11.13
CA ALA A 10 7.15 5.12 10.64
C ALA A 10 7.27 3.88 11.53
N VAL A 11 7.12 2.69 10.93
CA VAL A 11 7.43 1.42 11.57
C VAL A 11 8.58 0.78 10.80
N ASP A 12 9.65 0.38 11.49
CA ASP A 12 10.91 -0.06 10.87
C ASP A 12 10.76 -1.20 9.87
N THR A 13 9.81 -2.09 10.10
CA THR A 13 9.55 -3.26 9.25
C THR A 13 8.54 -2.99 8.11
N ARG A 14 8.09 -1.74 7.94
CA ARG A 14 7.03 -1.37 6.99
C ARG A 14 7.49 -0.32 5.98
N TYR A 15 6.79 -0.26 4.84
CA TYR A 15 7.00 0.75 3.80
C TYR A 15 6.78 2.19 4.29
N THR A 16 6.03 2.40 5.37
CA THR A 16 5.77 3.71 5.95
C THR A 16 7.04 4.45 6.35
N LYS A 17 8.07 3.72 6.84
CA LYS A 17 9.40 4.32 7.10
C LYS A 17 10.06 4.80 5.82
N GLN A 18 9.97 4.02 4.74
CA GLN A 18 10.55 4.40 3.45
C GLN A 18 9.83 5.60 2.84
N TRP A 19 8.52 5.67 2.98
CA TRP A 19 7.75 6.85 2.55
C TRP A 19 8.19 8.11 3.28
N LYS A 20 8.37 8.03 4.59
CA LYS A 20 8.86 9.15 5.38
C LYS A 20 10.21 9.66 4.86
N GLU A 21 11.08 8.76 4.42
CA GLU A 21 12.41 9.10 3.89
C GLU A 21 12.38 9.64 2.46
N HIS A 22 11.58 9.05 1.57
CA HIS A 22 11.65 9.29 0.13
C HIS A 22 10.57 10.25 -0.40
N LEU A 23 9.34 10.20 0.11
CA LEU A 23 8.22 10.97 -0.41
C LEU A 23 8.47 12.48 -0.45
N PRO A 24 9.04 13.13 0.60
CA PRO A 24 9.28 14.57 0.55
C PRO A 24 10.18 14.99 -0.61
N MET A 25 11.25 14.26 -0.86
CA MET A 25 12.18 14.54 -1.97
C MET A 25 11.55 14.25 -3.34
N GLN A 26 10.81 13.15 -3.46
CA GLN A 26 10.09 12.80 -4.69
C GLN A 26 9.06 13.88 -5.04
N LEU A 27 8.27 14.31 -4.06
CA LEU A 27 7.27 15.34 -4.22
C LEU A 27 7.92 16.69 -4.58
N GLN A 28 8.94 17.11 -3.84
CA GLN A 28 9.67 18.34 -4.14
C GLN A 28 10.25 18.32 -5.56
N GLY A 29 10.86 17.21 -5.97
CA GLY A 29 11.43 17.06 -7.32
C GLY A 29 10.37 17.05 -8.43
N ALA A 30 9.22 16.45 -8.19
CA ALA A 30 8.14 16.36 -9.18
C ALA A 30 7.38 17.67 -9.34
N LEU A 31 7.29 18.47 -8.28
CA LEU A 31 6.55 19.73 -8.29
C LEU A 31 7.37 20.92 -8.83
N VAL A 32 8.69 20.80 -8.95
CA VAL A 32 9.52 21.82 -9.63
C VAL A 32 9.16 21.86 -11.11
N SER A 33 8.53 22.95 -11.55
CA SER A 33 8.28 23.23 -12.97
C SER A 33 8.42 24.71 -13.25
N ASP A 34 8.73 25.07 -14.52
CA ASP A 34 8.95 26.45 -14.95
C ASP A 34 7.70 27.36 -14.82
N THR A 35 6.53 26.79 -14.50
CA THR A 35 5.24 27.50 -14.49
C THR A 35 4.61 27.66 -13.11
N ILE A 36 5.08 26.94 -12.08
CA ILE A 36 4.54 27.02 -10.72
C ILE A 36 5.68 27.35 -9.76
N VAL A 37 5.54 28.46 -9.05
CA VAL A 37 6.44 28.78 -7.92
C VAL A 37 5.98 27.93 -6.74
N LEU A 38 6.63 26.79 -6.56
CA LEU A 38 6.48 26.02 -5.35
C LEU A 38 7.21 26.71 -4.21
N GLY A 39 6.51 26.74 -3.09
CA GLY A 39 7.09 26.99 -1.80
C GLY A 39 7.87 25.75 -1.29
N GLU A 40 7.86 25.58 -0.02
CA GLU A 40 8.55 24.51 0.69
C GLU A 40 7.66 23.27 0.81
N VAL A 41 8.28 22.07 0.75
CA VAL A 41 7.64 20.82 1.19
C VAL A 41 8.05 20.55 2.64
N THR A 42 7.11 20.68 3.55
CA THR A 42 7.31 20.52 5.00
C THR A 42 6.65 19.25 5.51
N VAL A 43 7.36 18.44 6.31
CA VAL A 43 6.79 17.24 6.93
C VAL A 43 6.31 17.55 8.34
N ILE A 44 5.03 17.29 8.61
CA ILE A 44 4.41 17.36 9.93
C ILE A 44 4.38 15.95 10.51
N SER A 45 5.34 15.67 11.39
CA SER A 45 5.51 14.36 12.02
C SER A 45 5.06 14.39 13.48
N GLY A 46 4.41 13.32 13.94
CA GLY A 46 3.94 13.24 15.33
C GLY A 46 5.02 12.84 16.35
N GLY A 47 6.27 12.68 15.92
CA GLY A 47 7.39 12.27 16.78
C GLY A 47 7.57 10.75 16.86
N ASP A 48 8.20 10.28 17.92
CA ASP A 48 8.48 8.86 18.10
C ASP A 48 7.22 8.07 18.48
N VAL A 49 7.11 6.87 17.95
CA VAL A 49 6.01 5.93 18.26
C VAL A 49 6.55 4.65 18.89
N PRO A 50 5.78 4.02 19.81
CA PRO A 50 6.15 2.72 20.34
C PRO A 50 6.25 1.69 19.21
N GLN A 51 7.35 0.94 19.15
CA GLN A 51 7.54 -0.12 18.16
C GLN A 51 6.71 -1.38 18.47
N SER A 52 6.24 -1.53 19.72
CA SER A 52 5.33 -2.59 20.10
C SER A 52 3.93 -2.35 19.50
N THR A 53 3.39 -3.33 18.80
CA THR A 53 2.04 -3.23 18.23
C THR A 53 0.96 -3.67 19.24
N THR A 54 -0.25 -3.17 19.06
CA THR A 54 -1.43 -3.74 19.72
C THR A 54 -1.59 -5.21 19.29
N PRO A 55 -1.87 -6.15 20.21
CA PRO A 55 -2.03 -7.56 19.84
C PRO A 55 -3.02 -7.77 18.69
N GLY A 56 -2.58 -8.49 17.65
CA GLY A 56 -3.37 -8.74 16.44
C GLY A 56 -3.40 -7.59 15.43
N ALA A 57 -2.70 -6.48 15.72
CA ALA A 57 -2.61 -5.29 14.88
C ALA A 57 -1.21 -5.09 14.32
N PHE A 58 -1.11 -4.12 13.42
CA PHE A 58 0.15 -3.66 12.84
C PHE A 58 0.57 -2.27 13.35
N LEU A 59 -0.21 -1.67 14.25
CA LEU A 59 0.04 -0.39 14.89
C LEU A 59 -0.14 -0.51 16.41
N ASN A 60 0.45 0.43 17.13
CA ASN A 60 0.12 0.68 18.53
C ASN A 60 -1.01 1.72 18.60
N PHE A 61 -2.26 1.29 18.84
CA PHE A 61 -3.41 2.22 18.77
C PHE A 61 -3.42 3.33 19.82
N GLY A 62 -2.78 3.15 20.95
CA GLY A 62 -2.53 4.25 21.87
C GLY A 62 -1.52 5.23 21.27
N GLY A 63 -0.38 4.70 20.82
CA GLY A 63 0.73 5.48 20.25
C GLY A 63 0.35 6.24 18.99
N THR A 64 -0.37 5.61 18.06
CA THR A 64 -0.81 6.28 16.81
C THR A 64 -1.71 7.48 17.09
N ASN A 65 -2.56 7.42 18.13
CA ASN A 65 -3.39 8.56 18.50
C ASN A 65 -2.59 9.69 19.15
N VAL A 66 -1.55 9.39 19.93
CA VAL A 66 -0.60 10.39 20.44
C VAL A 66 0.12 11.05 19.26
N TYR A 67 0.60 10.24 18.30
CA TYR A 67 1.26 10.74 17.11
C TYR A 67 0.37 11.72 16.32
N LYS A 68 -0.85 11.33 16.00
CA LYS A 68 -1.82 12.15 15.26
C LYS A 68 -2.19 13.43 16.06
N SER A 69 -2.30 13.34 17.37
CA SER A 69 -2.56 14.52 18.24
C SER A 69 -1.39 15.51 18.21
N ASN A 70 -0.15 15.02 18.21
CA ASN A 70 1.04 15.87 18.09
C ASN A 70 1.11 16.57 16.73
N GLN A 71 0.71 15.90 15.66
CA GLN A 71 0.58 16.52 14.32
C GLN A 71 -0.44 17.65 14.33
N LEU A 72 -1.61 17.41 14.92
CA LEU A 72 -2.65 18.43 15.03
C LEU A 72 -2.18 19.66 15.82
N MET A 73 -1.43 19.46 16.88
CA MET A 73 -0.88 20.57 17.68
C MET A 73 0.06 21.44 16.82
N GLN A 74 0.96 20.82 16.04
CA GLN A 74 1.84 21.54 15.13
C GLN A 74 1.05 22.29 14.05
N ILE A 75 0.01 21.67 13.48
CA ILE A 75 -0.86 22.32 12.49
C ILE A 75 -1.52 23.56 13.10
N ALA A 76 -2.06 23.46 14.31
CA ALA A 76 -2.67 24.60 15.01
C ALA A 76 -1.67 25.72 15.27
N GLU A 77 -0.42 25.39 15.63
CA GLU A 77 0.66 26.37 15.81
C GLU A 77 1.00 27.10 14.47
N LEU A 78 0.99 26.39 13.34
CA LEU A 78 1.20 27.00 12.03
C LEU A 78 0.08 28.01 11.65
N PHE A 79 -1.16 27.72 12.02
CA PHE A 79 -2.25 28.71 11.88
C PHE A 79 -2.07 29.89 12.84
N CYS A 80 -1.73 29.64 14.10
CA CYS A 80 -1.54 30.72 15.10
C CYS A 80 -0.42 31.70 14.72
N ASN A 81 0.65 31.23 14.10
CA ASN A 81 1.78 32.07 13.71
C ASN A 81 1.67 32.64 12.29
N GLY A 82 0.57 32.35 11.58
CA GLY A 82 0.31 32.86 10.23
C GLY A 82 1.17 32.24 9.13
N SER A 83 1.66 31.02 9.32
CA SER A 83 2.47 30.32 8.31
C SER A 83 1.64 29.67 7.19
N ILE A 84 0.35 29.47 7.41
CA ILE A 84 -0.57 28.89 6.43
C ILE A 84 -1.20 29.99 5.59
N HIS A 85 -1.21 29.82 4.29
CA HIS A 85 -1.70 30.80 3.31
C HIS A 85 -2.70 30.18 2.35
N ASP A 86 -3.49 31.02 1.70
CA ASP A 86 -4.41 30.59 0.64
C ASP A 86 -3.65 29.85 -0.48
N GLY A 87 -4.21 28.72 -0.90
CA GLY A 87 -3.66 27.84 -1.90
C GLY A 87 -2.61 26.85 -1.38
N ASP A 88 -2.28 26.84 -0.08
CA ASP A 88 -1.41 25.83 0.49
C ASP A 88 -2.08 24.44 0.48
N TYR A 89 -1.28 23.38 0.37
CA TYR A 89 -1.75 22.02 0.23
C TYR A 89 -1.34 21.15 1.41
N PHE A 90 -2.30 20.43 2.01
CA PHE A 90 -2.05 19.42 3.03
C PHE A 90 -2.23 18.03 2.45
N LEU A 91 -1.17 17.21 2.44
CA LEU A 91 -1.20 15.82 2.01
C LEU A 91 -1.15 14.88 3.23
N TYR A 92 -2.27 14.25 3.55
CA TYR A 92 -2.32 13.17 4.52
C TYR A 92 -1.89 11.87 3.85
N THR A 93 -0.77 11.31 4.27
CA THR A 93 -0.30 10.02 3.73
C THR A 93 -1.00 8.81 4.36
N ASP A 94 -1.88 9.04 5.32
CA ASP A 94 -2.90 8.11 5.83
C ASP A 94 -4.21 8.88 6.01
N ALA A 95 -5.17 8.64 5.11
CA ALA A 95 -6.45 9.34 5.13
C ALA A 95 -7.32 8.93 6.32
N TRP A 96 -7.06 7.76 6.94
CA TRP A 96 -7.73 7.39 8.19
C TRP A 96 -7.13 8.17 9.38
N ASN A 97 -7.23 9.49 9.33
CA ASN A 97 -6.70 10.42 10.33
C ASN A 97 -7.76 11.46 10.74
N PRO A 98 -8.43 11.28 11.89
CA PRO A 98 -9.50 12.17 12.32
C PRO A 98 -9.10 13.64 12.48
N THR A 99 -7.80 13.95 12.55
CA THR A 99 -7.32 15.33 12.65
C THR A 99 -7.64 16.18 11.41
N VAL A 100 -7.96 15.56 10.28
CA VAL A 100 -8.40 16.28 9.08
C VAL A 100 -9.69 17.07 9.32
N ILE A 101 -10.60 16.55 10.14
CA ILE A 101 -11.84 17.26 10.51
C ILE A 101 -11.50 18.56 11.25
N GLN A 102 -10.51 18.52 12.14
CA GLN A 102 -10.07 19.71 12.89
C GLN A 102 -9.27 20.68 12.00
N LEU A 103 -8.49 20.16 11.04
CA LEU A 103 -7.82 21.00 10.04
C LEU A 103 -8.84 21.78 9.20
N ARG A 104 -9.86 21.10 8.63
CA ARG A 104 -10.94 21.74 7.87
C ARG A 104 -11.68 22.79 8.71
N TYR A 105 -12.03 22.43 9.95
CA TYR A 105 -12.66 23.34 10.89
C TYR A 105 -11.83 24.63 11.13
N MET A 106 -10.51 24.51 11.36
CA MET A 106 -9.63 25.66 11.57
C MET A 106 -9.54 26.52 10.31
N ALA A 107 -9.33 25.92 9.14
CA ALA A 107 -9.19 26.63 7.89
C ALA A 107 -10.45 27.45 7.57
N GLU A 108 -11.63 26.88 7.66
CA GLU A 108 -12.90 27.56 7.40
C GLU A 108 -13.18 28.71 8.40
N LEU A 109 -12.98 28.47 9.70
CA LEU A 109 -13.24 29.50 10.71
C LEU A 109 -12.23 30.65 10.67
N LEU A 110 -11.00 30.39 10.24
CA LEU A 110 -9.96 31.41 10.09
C LEU A 110 -10.00 32.07 8.71
N GLY A 111 -10.84 31.57 7.78
CA GLY A 111 -11.00 32.11 6.44
C GLY A 111 -9.75 31.91 5.58
N VAL A 112 -9.02 30.83 5.75
CA VAL A 112 -7.86 30.46 4.94
C VAL A 112 -8.27 29.36 3.95
N ASP A 113 -8.11 29.61 2.67
CA ASP A 113 -8.48 28.70 1.59
C ASP A 113 -7.31 27.74 1.29
N ILE A 114 -7.44 26.48 1.77
CA ILE A 114 -6.44 25.45 1.60
C ILE A 114 -7.01 24.24 0.84
N ASN A 115 -6.12 23.46 0.22
CA ASN A 115 -6.47 22.18 -0.37
C ASN A 115 -5.99 21.03 0.51
N ILE A 116 -6.79 19.98 0.65
CA ILE A 116 -6.47 18.81 1.48
C ILE A 116 -6.63 17.54 0.66
N GLY A 117 -5.58 16.73 0.58
CA GLY A 117 -5.62 15.41 -0.03
C GLY A 117 -5.35 14.31 0.98
N GLY A 118 -6.05 13.19 0.87
CA GLY A 118 -5.89 12.04 1.75
C GLY A 118 -5.67 10.74 0.98
N MET A 119 -4.63 9.98 1.37
CA MET A 119 -4.31 8.68 0.74
C MET A 119 -4.95 7.55 1.55
N TRP A 120 -5.95 6.90 0.98
CA TRP A 120 -6.68 5.79 1.61
C TRP A 120 -5.94 4.47 1.42
N HIS A 121 -5.48 3.86 2.52
CA HIS A 121 -4.81 2.56 2.50
C HIS A 121 -5.78 1.41 2.68
N ALA A 122 -6.70 1.55 3.62
CA ALA A 122 -7.77 0.63 3.96
C ALA A 122 -8.73 1.31 4.93
N GLY A 123 -9.81 0.62 5.30
CA GLY A 123 -10.78 1.13 6.25
C GLY A 123 -11.73 0.05 6.74
N SER A 124 -12.70 0.44 7.56
CA SER A 124 -13.67 -0.52 8.09
C SER A 124 -14.63 -1.05 7.01
N TYR A 125 -14.67 -0.42 5.86
CA TYR A 125 -15.45 -0.82 4.68
C TYR A 125 -14.90 -2.09 4.00
N ASP A 126 -13.63 -2.46 4.22
CA ASP A 126 -13.09 -3.75 3.81
C ASP A 126 -13.25 -4.75 4.97
N PRO A 127 -14.14 -5.76 4.86
CA PRO A 127 -14.39 -6.72 5.92
C PRO A 127 -13.19 -7.63 6.23
N GLN A 128 -12.23 -7.73 5.32
CA GLN A 128 -11.01 -8.50 5.50
C GLN A 128 -9.85 -7.66 6.03
N ASP A 129 -9.96 -6.33 5.97
CA ASP A 129 -8.98 -5.47 6.60
C ASP A 129 -9.05 -5.56 8.12
N PHE A 130 -7.98 -5.14 8.75
CA PHE A 130 -7.85 -5.11 10.20
C PHE A 130 -8.96 -4.28 10.88
N LEU A 131 -9.26 -3.09 10.37
CA LEU A 131 -10.35 -2.25 10.91
C LEU A 131 -11.71 -2.89 10.70
N GLY A 132 -11.95 -3.47 9.52
CA GLY A 132 -13.19 -4.20 9.22
C GLY A 132 -13.40 -5.38 10.16
N ARG A 133 -12.37 -6.17 10.44
CA ARG A 133 -12.45 -7.31 11.36
C ARG A 133 -12.63 -6.92 12.83
N LEU A 134 -11.96 -5.87 13.31
CA LEU A 134 -12.01 -5.47 14.72
C LEU A 134 -13.20 -4.59 15.07
N ILE A 135 -13.50 -3.62 14.23
CA ILE A 135 -14.54 -2.64 14.47
C ILE A 135 -15.81 -3.01 13.72
N GLY A 136 -15.65 -3.51 12.51
CA GLY A 136 -16.74 -3.92 11.66
C GLY A 136 -17.66 -2.76 11.28
N ASP A 137 -18.92 -3.09 11.04
CA ASP A 137 -19.93 -2.20 10.50
C ASP A 137 -20.66 -1.39 11.58
N LYS A 138 -19.91 -0.77 12.49
CA LYS A 138 -20.49 0.06 13.54
C LYS A 138 -20.88 1.44 13.00
N PRO A 139 -22.05 1.99 13.36
CA PRO A 139 -22.49 3.30 12.85
C PRO A 139 -21.49 4.43 13.07
N TRP A 140 -20.80 4.45 14.22
CA TRP A 140 -19.85 5.52 14.52
C TRP A 140 -18.64 5.51 13.59
N VAL A 141 -18.11 4.32 13.21
CA VAL A 141 -16.93 4.26 12.34
C VAL A 141 -17.31 4.60 10.90
N ARG A 142 -18.49 4.18 10.43
CA ARG A 142 -19.00 4.57 9.12
C ARG A 142 -19.20 6.09 9.01
N ASN A 143 -19.77 6.71 10.05
CA ASN A 143 -19.92 8.17 10.09
C ASN A 143 -18.56 8.88 10.18
N ALA A 144 -17.59 8.33 10.92
CA ALA A 144 -16.24 8.89 10.99
C ALA A 144 -15.53 8.85 9.63
N GLU A 145 -15.60 7.71 8.93
CA GLU A 145 -15.01 7.57 7.59
C GLU A 145 -15.64 8.53 6.58
N ARG A 146 -16.97 8.66 6.56
CA ARG A 146 -17.68 9.65 5.73
C ARG A 146 -17.23 11.08 6.04
N SER A 147 -17.15 11.42 7.34
CA SER A 147 -16.74 12.77 7.74
C SER A 147 -15.30 13.08 7.35
N MET A 148 -14.39 12.12 7.49
CA MET A 148 -13.01 12.28 7.02
C MET A 148 -12.95 12.44 5.50
N TYR A 149 -13.68 11.59 4.76
CA TYR A 149 -13.76 11.64 3.30
C TYR A 149 -14.23 13.01 2.80
N ALA A 150 -15.30 13.55 3.41
CA ALA A 150 -15.86 14.85 3.08
C ALA A 150 -14.94 16.05 3.43
N CYS A 151 -13.94 15.85 4.29
CA CYS A 151 -12.95 16.87 4.62
C CYS A 151 -11.80 16.95 3.62
N TYR A 152 -11.61 15.94 2.78
CA TYR A 152 -10.60 15.93 1.74
C TYR A 152 -11.16 16.51 0.44
N ASP A 153 -10.46 17.46 -0.19
CA ASP A 153 -10.75 17.94 -1.53
C ASP A 153 -10.38 16.90 -2.60
N HIS A 154 -9.39 16.03 -2.27
CA HIS A 154 -8.98 14.91 -3.10
C HIS A 154 -8.83 13.65 -2.25
N ASN A 155 -9.62 12.63 -2.58
CA ASN A 155 -9.54 11.31 -1.97
C ASN A 155 -8.73 10.38 -2.86
N PHE A 156 -7.49 10.06 -2.47
CA PHE A 156 -6.55 9.28 -3.25
C PHE A 156 -6.61 7.79 -2.91
N PHE A 157 -6.77 6.98 -3.95
CA PHE A 157 -6.76 5.53 -3.86
C PHE A 157 -5.66 4.93 -4.74
N ALA A 158 -5.15 3.77 -4.34
CA ALA A 158 -4.10 3.09 -5.09
C ALA A 158 -4.63 2.44 -6.37
N THR A 159 -5.85 1.92 -6.34
CA THR A 159 -6.43 1.03 -7.34
C THR A 159 -7.92 1.33 -7.54
N ASP A 160 -8.45 1.00 -8.70
CA ASP A 160 -9.90 1.12 -8.98
C ASP A 160 -10.66 0.11 -8.10
N PHE A 161 -10.13 -1.08 -7.86
CA PHE A 161 -10.69 -2.04 -6.90
C PHE A 161 -10.92 -1.43 -5.52
N HIS A 162 -10.00 -0.61 -5.04
CA HIS A 162 -10.14 0.04 -3.73
C HIS A 162 -11.22 1.14 -3.74
N ILE A 163 -11.37 1.86 -4.86
CA ILE A 163 -12.47 2.80 -5.06
C ILE A 163 -13.81 2.06 -5.02
N ASP A 164 -13.91 0.95 -5.77
CA ASP A 164 -15.14 0.14 -5.80
C ASP A 164 -15.56 -0.33 -4.40
N LEU A 165 -14.60 -0.80 -3.56
CA LEU A 165 -14.87 -1.16 -2.16
C LEU A 165 -15.45 0.00 -1.34
N TRP A 166 -14.92 1.20 -1.55
CA TRP A 166 -15.45 2.40 -0.91
C TRP A 166 -16.88 2.68 -1.40
N GLU A 167 -17.07 2.71 -2.71
CA GLU A 167 -18.34 3.03 -3.36
C GLU A 167 -19.46 2.04 -3.01
N GLU A 168 -19.17 0.75 -2.96
CA GLU A 168 -20.12 -0.28 -2.54
C GLU A 168 -20.62 -0.06 -1.11
N THR A 169 -19.75 0.46 -0.22
CA THR A 169 -20.11 0.68 1.19
C THR A 169 -20.82 2.00 1.42
N PHE A 170 -20.44 3.06 0.70
CA PHE A 170 -20.90 4.43 0.91
C PHE A 170 -21.74 4.98 -0.25
N TYR A 171 -22.41 4.10 -0.96
CA TYR A 171 -23.24 4.40 -2.12
C TYR A 171 -24.12 5.67 -1.94
N ASN A 172 -24.14 6.55 -2.96
CA ASN A 172 -24.93 7.81 -3.11
C ASN A 172 -24.42 9.09 -2.41
N GLU A 173 -23.22 9.18 -1.88
CA GLU A 173 -22.76 10.40 -1.21
C GLU A 173 -21.54 11.09 -1.89
N GLN A 174 -21.22 10.71 -3.14
CA GLN A 174 -19.91 11.02 -3.72
C GLN A 174 -19.88 12.17 -4.73
N GLU A 175 -21.01 12.78 -5.08
CA GLU A 175 -21.05 13.77 -6.17
C GLU A 175 -20.14 14.99 -5.94
N ASP A 176 -19.84 15.33 -4.67
CA ASP A 176 -19.08 16.54 -4.32
C ASP A 176 -17.58 16.30 -4.02
N TYR A 177 -17.16 15.04 -3.80
CA TYR A 177 -15.79 14.72 -3.33
C TYR A 177 -15.17 13.59 -4.17
N PRO A 178 -14.32 13.92 -5.17
CA PRO A 178 -13.86 12.92 -6.11
C PRO A 178 -12.90 11.90 -5.50
N ALA A 179 -13.18 10.61 -5.75
CA ALA A 179 -12.20 9.55 -5.62
C ALA A 179 -11.24 9.61 -6.82
N VAL A 180 -9.95 9.61 -6.56
CA VAL A 180 -8.92 9.69 -7.60
C VAL A 180 -7.97 8.51 -7.49
N ARG A 181 -7.90 7.69 -8.53
CA ARG A 181 -6.89 6.64 -8.60
C ARG A 181 -5.53 7.23 -8.95
N VAL A 182 -4.57 7.11 -8.07
CA VAL A 182 -3.23 7.70 -8.23
C VAL A 182 -2.10 6.68 -8.19
N GLY A 183 -2.34 5.45 -7.73
CA GLY A 183 -1.24 4.57 -7.33
C GLY A 183 -0.51 5.11 -6.08
N TRP A 184 0.62 4.48 -5.74
CA TRP A 184 1.45 4.95 -4.62
C TRP A 184 2.84 5.41 -5.10
N PRO A 185 3.38 6.51 -4.57
CA PRO A 185 4.69 7.05 -4.92
C PRO A 185 5.83 6.18 -4.37
N MET A 186 6.16 5.10 -5.06
CA MET A 186 7.16 4.12 -4.66
C MET A 186 8.28 3.94 -5.69
N GLU A 187 8.58 4.97 -6.45
CA GLU A 187 9.62 4.97 -7.50
C GLU A 187 11.01 4.58 -6.94
N TYR A 188 11.26 4.86 -5.67
CA TYR A 188 12.50 4.51 -4.97
C TYR A 188 12.76 2.99 -4.90
N LEU A 189 11.72 2.15 -4.97
CA LEU A 189 11.87 0.68 -4.91
C LEU A 189 12.70 0.16 -6.08
N ARG A 190 12.53 0.73 -7.27
CA ARG A 190 13.30 0.35 -8.44
C ARG A 190 14.80 0.51 -8.20
N ASN A 191 15.23 1.67 -7.71
CA ASN A 191 16.62 1.93 -7.42
C ASN A 191 17.14 1.04 -6.28
N SER A 192 16.34 0.80 -5.26
CA SER A 192 16.70 -0.03 -4.11
C SER A 192 16.90 -1.50 -4.47
N LEU A 193 16.21 -1.98 -5.51
CA LEU A 193 16.24 -3.39 -5.94
C LEU A 193 17.11 -3.65 -7.18
N ASP A 194 17.60 -2.62 -7.85
CA ASP A 194 18.36 -2.77 -9.10
C ASP A 194 19.60 -3.67 -8.95
N MET A 195 20.30 -3.60 -7.82
CA MET A 195 21.47 -4.42 -7.55
C MET A 195 21.17 -5.92 -7.37
N TYR A 196 19.92 -6.28 -7.10
CA TYR A 196 19.47 -7.67 -6.93
C TYR A 196 18.86 -8.25 -8.21
N LYS A 197 18.66 -7.41 -9.22
CA LYS A 197 18.22 -7.82 -10.55
C LYS A 197 19.34 -8.56 -11.28
N GLY A 198 18.97 -9.64 -11.98
CA GLY A 198 19.95 -10.46 -12.73
C GLY A 198 20.76 -11.43 -11.86
N MET A 199 20.42 -11.58 -10.58
CA MET A 199 20.98 -12.66 -9.75
C MET A 199 20.60 -14.04 -10.32
N GLU A 200 21.44 -15.04 -10.06
CA GLU A 200 21.18 -16.42 -10.47
C GLU A 200 19.94 -16.97 -9.75
N LYS A 201 18.93 -17.35 -10.54
CA LYS A 201 17.66 -17.85 -10.02
C LYS A 201 17.78 -19.27 -9.50
N GLN A 202 17.35 -19.44 -8.26
CA GLN A 202 17.28 -20.74 -7.59
C GLN A 202 15.87 -21.34 -7.70
N ASN A 203 15.71 -22.63 -7.47
CA ASN A 203 14.42 -23.27 -7.36
C ASN A 203 13.74 -22.88 -6.03
N LEU A 204 13.56 -21.58 -5.84
CA LEU A 204 13.08 -20.94 -4.63
C LEU A 204 11.73 -20.25 -4.88
N ILE A 205 10.78 -20.53 -3.99
CA ILE A 205 9.44 -19.96 -3.97
C ILE A 205 9.28 -19.19 -2.66
N LEU A 206 8.84 -17.94 -2.71
CA LEU A 206 8.71 -17.09 -1.54
C LEU A 206 7.25 -16.78 -1.19
N PHE A 207 6.99 -16.73 0.10
CA PHE A 207 5.81 -16.12 0.71
C PHE A 207 6.26 -14.88 1.48
N PRO A 208 6.21 -13.69 0.85
CA PRO A 208 6.74 -12.46 1.45
C PRO A 208 5.73 -11.73 2.33
N HIS A 209 4.54 -12.30 2.50
CA HIS A 209 3.46 -11.67 3.25
C HIS A 209 3.63 -11.88 4.76
N ARG A 210 2.98 -10.99 5.54
CA ARG A 210 2.83 -11.19 6.98
C ARG A 210 2.04 -12.48 7.26
N ILE A 211 2.32 -13.10 8.40
CA ILE A 211 1.54 -14.25 8.86
C ILE A 211 0.26 -13.72 9.50
N ALA A 212 -0.83 -13.80 8.74
CA ALA A 212 -2.16 -13.36 9.15
C ALA A 212 -3.22 -14.22 8.46
N PRO A 213 -4.41 -14.40 9.06
CA PRO A 213 -5.45 -15.30 8.52
C PRO A 213 -5.81 -15.00 7.07
N GLU A 214 -5.91 -13.70 6.71
CA GLU A 214 -6.25 -13.24 5.36
C GLU A 214 -5.13 -13.48 4.33
N LYS A 215 -3.94 -13.88 4.75
CA LYS A 215 -2.81 -14.20 3.85
C LYS A 215 -2.70 -15.70 3.58
N GLN A 216 -3.43 -16.53 4.31
CA GLN A 216 -3.57 -17.98 4.08
C GLN A 216 -2.22 -18.74 4.00
N VAL A 217 -1.30 -18.48 4.93
CA VAL A 217 0.04 -19.10 4.95
C VAL A 217 0.00 -20.63 4.99
N ASP A 218 -1.06 -21.24 5.52
CA ASP A 218 -1.19 -22.70 5.63
C ASP A 218 -1.29 -23.38 4.25
N ILE A 219 -1.84 -22.68 3.24
CA ILE A 219 -1.80 -23.15 1.83
C ILE A 219 -0.36 -23.26 1.36
N PHE A 220 0.46 -22.25 1.65
CA PHE A 220 1.86 -22.25 1.24
C PHE A 220 2.69 -23.35 1.94
N ARG A 221 2.41 -23.60 3.23
CA ARG A 221 3.07 -24.68 3.99
C ARG A 221 2.69 -26.07 3.45
N ASP A 222 1.42 -26.29 3.13
CA ASP A 222 0.97 -27.56 2.55
C ASP A 222 1.54 -27.79 1.13
N LEU A 223 1.72 -26.73 0.35
CA LEU A 223 2.43 -26.79 -0.93
C LEU A 223 3.91 -27.17 -0.75
N ALA A 224 4.58 -26.61 0.27
CA ALA A 224 5.97 -26.94 0.59
C ALA A 224 6.15 -28.43 0.92
N GLU A 225 5.24 -29.02 1.70
CA GLU A 225 5.24 -30.46 2.00
C GLU A 225 5.00 -31.32 0.75
N SER A 226 4.24 -30.82 -0.19
CA SER A 226 3.83 -31.54 -1.40
C SER A 226 4.83 -31.48 -2.54
N MET A 227 5.78 -30.54 -2.49
CA MET A 227 6.75 -30.24 -3.56
C MET A 227 8.18 -30.11 -3.01
N PRO A 228 8.74 -31.21 -2.42
CA PRO A 228 10.04 -31.18 -1.75
C PRO A 228 11.23 -30.92 -2.69
N GLU A 229 11.03 -31.00 -4.00
CA GLU A 229 12.01 -30.65 -5.03
C GLU A 229 12.29 -29.14 -5.14
N TYR A 230 11.44 -28.29 -4.57
CA TYR A 230 11.61 -26.83 -4.53
C TYR A 230 11.82 -26.36 -3.08
N LYS A 231 12.55 -25.24 -2.93
CA LYS A 231 12.71 -24.58 -1.65
C LYS A 231 11.57 -23.58 -1.45
N PHE A 232 10.79 -23.74 -0.39
CA PHE A 232 9.75 -22.81 0.03
C PHE A 232 10.21 -22.03 1.26
N VAL A 233 10.02 -20.70 1.23
CA VAL A 233 10.41 -19.83 2.35
C VAL A 233 9.29 -18.88 2.70
N VAL A 234 8.79 -18.96 3.93
CA VAL A 234 7.94 -17.93 4.54
C VAL A 234 8.86 -16.87 5.13
N CYS A 235 8.93 -15.69 4.49
CA CYS A 235 9.92 -14.68 4.85
C CYS A 235 9.78 -14.19 6.29
N GLN A 236 8.56 -14.10 6.83
CA GLN A 236 8.34 -13.65 8.20
C GLN A 236 8.71 -14.68 9.28
N GLU A 237 8.92 -15.94 8.93
CA GLU A 237 9.45 -16.97 9.84
C GLU A 237 10.97 -16.91 9.97
N GLN A 238 11.61 -16.06 9.17
CA GLN A 238 13.04 -15.81 9.18
C GLN A 238 13.29 -14.45 9.82
N GLU A 239 14.30 -14.33 10.66
CA GLU A 239 14.76 -13.03 11.18
C GLU A 239 15.63 -12.31 10.12
N LEU A 240 15.01 -11.89 9.02
CA LEU A 240 15.70 -11.30 7.88
C LEU A 240 15.94 -9.80 8.08
N THR A 241 17.15 -9.36 7.84
CA THR A 241 17.40 -7.96 7.52
C THR A 241 16.81 -7.62 6.16
N LYS A 242 16.64 -6.34 5.86
CA LYS A 242 16.13 -5.89 4.56
C LYS A 242 16.99 -6.38 3.39
N ASN A 243 18.33 -6.37 3.55
CA ASN A 243 19.25 -6.86 2.52
C ASN A 243 19.12 -8.37 2.29
N GLU A 244 18.97 -9.16 3.35
CA GLU A 244 18.74 -10.61 3.23
C GLU A 244 17.40 -10.93 2.57
N TYR A 245 16.35 -10.17 2.89
CA TYR A 245 15.07 -10.28 2.21
C TYR A 245 15.18 -9.96 0.71
N HIS A 246 15.87 -8.87 0.34
CA HIS A 246 16.07 -8.52 -1.05
C HIS A 246 16.96 -9.54 -1.80
N ASN A 247 17.95 -10.13 -1.14
CA ASN A 247 18.73 -11.23 -1.71
C ASN A 247 17.85 -12.44 -2.02
N LEU A 248 16.98 -12.85 -1.07
CA LEU A 248 16.03 -13.93 -1.30
C LEU A 248 15.09 -13.64 -2.48
N LEU A 249 14.59 -12.42 -2.59
CA LEU A 249 13.78 -12.00 -3.75
C LEU A 249 14.58 -12.12 -5.05
N GLY A 250 15.83 -11.65 -5.07
CA GLY A 250 16.72 -11.74 -6.23
C GLY A 250 16.99 -13.18 -6.67
N GLU A 251 17.12 -14.12 -5.73
CA GLU A 251 17.34 -15.54 -6.00
C GLU A 251 16.05 -16.30 -6.36
N ALA A 252 14.88 -15.81 -5.94
CA ALA A 252 13.63 -16.52 -6.12
C ALA A 252 13.16 -16.53 -7.58
N LYS A 253 12.64 -17.66 -8.06
CA LYS A 253 11.91 -17.75 -9.31
C LYS A 253 10.47 -17.31 -9.19
N LEU A 254 9.84 -17.49 -8.01
CA LEU A 254 8.42 -17.29 -7.84
C LEU A 254 8.09 -16.64 -6.49
N VAL A 255 7.18 -15.67 -6.53
CA VAL A 255 6.51 -15.08 -5.35
C VAL A 255 5.06 -15.50 -5.37
N PHE A 256 4.62 -16.20 -4.33
CA PHE A 256 3.27 -16.76 -4.23
C PHE A 256 2.37 -15.90 -3.33
N SER A 257 1.13 -15.71 -3.76
CA SER A 257 0.07 -15.10 -2.96
C SER A 257 -1.23 -15.89 -3.03
N ALA A 258 -1.88 -16.06 -1.89
CA ALA A 258 -3.25 -16.55 -1.75
C ALA A 258 -4.14 -15.56 -0.97
N ASN A 259 -3.80 -14.28 -1.00
CA ASN A 259 -4.40 -13.24 -0.19
C ASN A 259 -5.91 -13.11 -0.39
N LEU A 260 -6.63 -12.91 0.73
CA LEU A 260 -8.06 -12.54 0.78
C LEU A 260 -8.25 -11.03 1.03
N GLN A 261 -7.17 -10.31 1.31
CA GLN A 261 -7.15 -8.87 1.48
C GLN A 261 -5.84 -8.32 0.90
N GLU A 262 -5.96 -7.37 -0.01
CA GLU A 262 -4.85 -6.62 -0.59
C GLU A 262 -5.38 -5.42 -1.35
N THR A 263 -4.79 -4.25 -1.15
CA THR A 263 -5.15 -3.02 -1.88
C THR A 263 -4.15 -2.64 -2.96
N LEU A 264 -2.88 -3.02 -2.80
CA LEU A 264 -1.83 -2.76 -3.78
C LEU A 264 -0.83 -3.94 -3.90
N GLY A 265 -0.29 -4.44 -2.77
CA GLY A 265 0.61 -5.58 -2.78
C GLY A 265 2.06 -5.25 -3.14
N ILE A 266 2.75 -4.55 -2.26
CA ILE A 266 4.13 -4.11 -2.52
C ILE A 266 5.08 -5.29 -2.73
N SER A 267 4.93 -6.36 -1.93
CA SER A 267 5.88 -7.47 -1.93
C SER A 267 5.93 -8.28 -3.23
N TRP A 268 4.81 -8.42 -3.95
CA TRP A 268 4.86 -9.08 -5.25
C TRP A 268 5.44 -8.19 -6.35
N TYR A 269 5.27 -6.87 -6.22
CA TYR A 269 5.93 -5.92 -7.09
C TYR A 269 7.46 -5.93 -6.86
N GLU A 270 7.91 -5.94 -5.61
CA GLU A 270 9.34 -6.09 -5.28
C GLU A 270 9.92 -7.37 -5.93
N GLY A 271 9.18 -8.49 -5.87
CA GLY A 271 9.56 -9.72 -6.56
C GLY A 271 9.66 -9.55 -8.07
N ALA A 272 8.67 -8.92 -8.70
CA ALA A 272 8.67 -8.67 -10.15
C ALA A 272 9.83 -7.76 -10.58
N LEU A 273 10.20 -6.75 -9.79
CA LEU A 273 11.33 -5.86 -10.05
C LEU A 273 12.67 -6.61 -10.19
N VAL A 274 12.82 -7.72 -9.51
CA VAL A 274 14.00 -8.59 -9.56
C VAL A 274 13.78 -9.87 -10.36
N ASP A 275 12.83 -9.84 -11.30
CA ASP A 275 12.53 -10.91 -12.24
C ASP A 275 11.95 -12.20 -11.59
N ALA A 276 11.33 -12.15 -10.41
CA ALA A 276 10.55 -13.26 -9.88
C ALA A 276 9.14 -13.27 -10.48
N ILE A 277 8.63 -14.45 -10.84
CA ILE A 277 7.26 -14.62 -11.35
C ILE A 277 6.27 -14.34 -10.22
N PRO A 278 5.31 -13.41 -10.38
CA PRO A 278 4.26 -13.22 -9.40
C PRO A 278 3.09 -14.18 -9.67
N MET A 279 2.86 -15.14 -8.79
CA MET A 279 1.68 -16.01 -8.86
C MET A 279 0.61 -15.51 -7.90
N VAL A 280 -0.43 -14.88 -8.43
CA VAL A 280 -1.46 -14.18 -7.64
C VAL A 280 -2.87 -14.61 -8.04
N PRO A 281 -3.85 -14.61 -7.12
CA PRO A 281 -5.23 -14.98 -7.46
C PRO A 281 -5.93 -13.88 -8.27
N ASN A 282 -6.81 -14.29 -9.19
CA ASN A 282 -7.64 -13.35 -9.96
C ASN A 282 -8.77 -12.80 -9.06
N ARG A 283 -8.39 -11.96 -8.12
CA ARG A 283 -9.27 -11.23 -7.19
C ARG A 283 -8.54 -10.02 -6.63
N LEU A 284 -9.26 -9.16 -5.91
CA LEU A 284 -8.71 -7.94 -5.29
C LEU A 284 -8.06 -7.03 -6.34
N SER A 285 -7.14 -6.20 -5.93
CA SER A 285 -6.34 -5.36 -6.83
C SER A 285 -5.52 -6.15 -7.86
N TYR A 286 -5.21 -7.42 -7.59
CA TYR A 286 -4.47 -8.24 -8.56
C TYR A 286 -5.17 -8.36 -9.92
N SER A 287 -6.51 -8.40 -9.95
CA SER A 287 -7.28 -8.55 -11.19
C SER A 287 -7.04 -7.41 -12.18
N GLU A 288 -6.83 -6.19 -11.70
CA GLU A 288 -6.51 -5.03 -12.55
C GLU A 288 -5.01 -4.84 -12.77
N MET A 289 -4.19 -5.28 -11.80
CA MET A 289 -2.75 -5.01 -11.78
C MET A 289 -1.94 -6.05 -12.52
N ALA A 290 -2.26 -7.35 -12.38
CA ALA A 290 -1.45 -8.43 -12.92
C ALA A 290 -1.69 -8.68 -14.40
N GLU A 291 -0.66 -9.19 -15.09
CA GLU A 291 -0.81 -9.78 -16.40
C GLU A 291 -1.55 -11.12 -16.29
N ILE A 292 -2.36 -11.45 -17.30
CA ILE A 292 -3.21 -12.65 -17.30
C ILE A 292 -2.43 -13.94 -17.04
N ASP A 293 -1.20 -14.01 -17.53
CA ASP A 293 -0.33 -15.16 -17.37
C ASP A 293 0.03 -15.45 -15.91
N PHE A 294 -0.05 -14.46 -15.02
CA PHE A 294 0.31 -14.56 -13.61
C PHE A 294 -0.89 -14.72 -12.69
N LEU A 295 -2.11 -14.60 -13.25
CA LEU A 295 -3.35 -14.80 -12.53
C LEU A 295 -3.75 -16.28 -12.51
N TYR A 296 -4.11 -16.77 -11.34
CA TYR A 296 -4.80 -18.06 -11.23
C TYR A 296 -6.25 -17.87 -10.74
N PRO A 297 -7.19 -18.81 -11.05
CA PRO A 297 -8.59 -18.66 -10.68
C PRO A 297 -8.79 -18.42 -9.18
N SER A 298 -9.56 -17.39 -8.82
CA SER A 298 -9.84 -17.02 -7.43
C SER A 298 -10.35 -18.20 -6.59
N ALA A 299 -11.22 -19.04 -7.19
CA ALA A 299 -11.80 -20.21 -6.54
C ALA A 299 -10.77 -21.23 -6.02
N TRP A 300 -9.56 -21.28 -6.59
CA TRP A 300 -8.54 -22.24 -6.19
C TRP A 300 -8.03 -22.02 -4.77
N THR A 301 -8.11 -20.81 -4.26
CA THR A 301 -7.61 -20.42 -2.93
C THR A 301 -8.58 -19.51 -2.18
N GLU A 302 -9.87 -19.64 -2.45
CA GLU A 302 -10.92 -18.87 -1.74
C GLU A 302 -10.90 -19.15 -0.23
N ASN A 303 -10.61 -20.38 0.13
CA ASN A 303 -10.34 -20.85 1.48
C ASN A 303 -9.54 -22.16 1.42
N TYR A 304 -9.11 -22.66 2.58
CA TYR A 304 -8.30 -23.88 2.63
C TYR A 304 -9.01 -25.12 2.08
N ALA A 305 -10.34 -25.24 2.28
CA ALA A 305 -11.10 -26.37 1.73
C ALA A 305 -11.13 -26.35 0.19
N LYS A 306 -11.36 -25.17 -0.40
CA LYS A 306 -11.29 -24.98 -1.85
C LYS A 306 -9.90 -25.23 -2.40
N TYR A 307 -8.87 -24.81 -1.67
CA TYR A 307 -7.50 -25.12 -2.06
C TYR A 307 -7.28 -26.65 -2.14
N LEU A 308 -7.76 -27.44 -1.18
CA LEU A 308 -7.62 -28.91 -1.24
C LEU A 308 -8.30 -29.53 -2.46
N GLU A 309 -9.45 -28.97 -2.90
CA GLU A 309 -10.12 -29.40 -4.14
C GLU A 309 -9.26 -29.12 -5.38
N HIS A 310 -8.54 -27.99 -5.41
CA HIS A 310 -7.73 -27.50 -6.53
C HIS A 310 -6.21 -27.64 -6.34
N LYS A 311 -5.78 -28.38 -5.32
CA LYS A 311 -4.36 -28.49 -4.98
C LYS A 311 -3.49 -28.92 -6.16
N GLN A 312 -3.97 -29.87 -6.97
CA GLN A 312 -3.22 -30.36 -8.12
C GLN A 312 -3.12 -29.31 -9.24
N ASP A 313 -4.13 -28.45 -9.41
CA ASP A 313 -4.09 -27.35 -10.37
C ASP A 313 -3.06 -26.31 -9.94
N VAL A 314 -3.02 -25.96 -8.64
CA VAL A 314 -2.00 -25.03 -8.06
C VAL A 314 -0.59 -25.60 -8.22
N ILE A 315 -0.38 -26.88 -7.91
CA ILE A 315 0.90 -27.57 -8.09
C ILE A 315 1.33 -27.54 -9.55
N ALA A 316 0.43 -27.88 -10.48
CA ALA A 316 0.73 -27.89 -11.91
C ALA A 316 1.16 -26.50 -12.39
N ARG A 317 0.49 -25.43 -11.93
CA ARG A 317 0.83 -24.04 -12.28
C ARG A 317 2.20 -23.64 -11.72
N ILE A 318 2.51 -24.01 -10.47
CA ILE A 318 3.83 -23.75 -9.88
C ILE A 318 4.92 -24.47 -10.68
N LYS A 319 4.73 -25.76 -11.02
CA LYS A 319 5.69 -26.53 -11.80
C LYS A 319 5.95 -25.90 -13.16
N ASP A 320 4.92 -25.50 -13.85
CA ASP A 320 5.06 -24.82 -15.14
C ASP A 320 5.92 -23.55 -15.02
N TYR A 321 5.65 -22.70 -14.02
CA TYR A 321 6.47 -21.51 -13.78
C TYR A 321 7.93 -21.82 -13.41
N MET A 322 8.16 -22.83 -12.61
CA MET A 322 9.50 -23.21 -12.15
C MET A 322 10.35 -23.84 -13.26
N GLU A 323 9.74 -24.71 -14.09
CA GLU A 323 10.38 -25.46 -15.17
C GLU A 323 10.57 -24.59 -16.43
N ASN A 324 9.59 -23.75 -16.74
CA ASN A 324 9.57 -22.90 -17.92
C ASN A 324 9.90 -21.41 -17.59
N TYR A 325 10.57 -21.14 -16.49
CA TYR A 325 10.85 -19.81 -15.98
C TYR A 325 11.30 -18.81 -17.05
N SER A 326 12.26 -19.20 -17.89
CA SER A 326 12.82 -18.31 -18.92
C SER A 326 11.80 -17.85 -19.97
N THR A 327 10.73 -18.61 -20.19
CA THR A 327 9.67 -18.24 -21.14
C THR A 327 8.79 -17.10 -20.61
N TYR A 328 8.76 -16.91 -19.28
CA TYR A 328 7.98 -15.85 -18.63
C TYR A 328 8.73 -14.53 -18.46
N LEU A 329 10.04 -14.48 -18.70
CA LEU A 329 10.84 -13.26 -18.54
C LEU A 329 10.28 -12.04 -19.31
N PRO A 330 9.87 -12.17 -20.60
CA PRO A 330 9.28 -11.03 -21.30
C PRO A 330 7.96 -10.54 -20.66
N THR A 331 7.14 -11.48 -20.17
CA THR A 331 5.87 -11.13 -19.50
C THR A 331 6.14 -10.46 -18.14
N ILE A 332 7.18 -10.88 -17.40
CA ILE A 332 7.60 -10.20 -16.15
C ILE A 332 8.02 -8.76 -16.45
N GLN A 333 8.77 -8.52 -17.53
CA GLN A 333 9.17 -7.17 -17.92
C GLN A 333 7.98 -6.29 -18.30
N SER A 334 6.98 -6.85 -19.01
CA SER A 334 5.70 -6.17 -19.29
C SER A 334 4.97 -5.84 -17.98
N GLN A 335 4.89 -6.81 -17.08
CA GLN A 335 4.29 -6.64 -15.77
C GLN A 335 4.93 -5.50 -14.97
N VAL A 336 6.25 -5.48 -14.90
CA VAL A 336 7.00 -4.41 -14.21
C VAL A 336 6.67 -3.05 -14.82
N LYS A 337 6.69 -2.93 -16.15
CA LYS A 337 6.36 -1.67 -16.82
C LYS A 337 4.94 -1.19 -16.51
N LYS A 338 3.96 -2.11 -16.51
CA LYS A 338 2.56 -1.81 -16.15
C LYS A 338 2.46 -1.29 -14.72
N LEU A 339 3.12 -1.97 -13.79
CA LEU A 339 3.11 -1.62 -12.36
C LEU A 339 3.80 -0.29 -12.09
N ASP A 340 4.98 -0.09 -12.63
CA ASP A 340 5.76 1.15 -12.53
C ASP A 340 4.99 2.38 -13.02
N THR A 341 4.23 2.22 -14.11
CA THR A 341 3.57 3.36 -14.76
C THR A 341 2.26 3.72 -14.07
N ASN A 342 1.49 2.71 -13.62
CA ASN A 342 0.10 2.92 -13.24
C ASN A 342 -0.18 2.77 -11.74
N PHE A 343 0.67 2.04 -10.98
CA PHE A 343 0.34 1.66 -9.60
C PHE A 343 1.42 2.03 -8.58
N PHE A 344 2.70 2.01 -8.96
CA PHE A 344 3.82 2.32 -8.06
C PHE A 344 4.56 3.60 -8.49
N SER A 345 3.83 4.53 -9.06
CA SER A 345 4.29 5.85 -9.49
C SER A 345 3.45 6.93 -8.85
N GLY A 346 4.08 7.97 -8.34
CA GLY A 346 3.41 9.16 -7.81
C GLY A 346 2.98 10.19 -8.87
N GLN A 347 3.19 9.93 -10.17
CA GLN A 347 2.97 10.93 -11.21
C GLN A 347 1.53 11.46 -11.26
N ALA A 348 0.52 10.61 -11.04
CA ALA A 348 -0.87 11.05 -10.97
C ALA A 348 -1.13 11.90 -9.71
N LEU A 349 -0.63 11.47 -8.56
CA LEU A 349 -0.68 12.23 -7.31
C LEU A 349 -0.04 13.62 -7.48
N TYR A 350 1.19 13.69 -8.01
CA TYR A 350 1.92 14.95 -8.18
C TYR A 350 1.21 15.92 -9.13
N LYS A 351 0.53 15.39 -10.16
CA LYS A 351 -0.28 16.21 -11.08
C LYS A 351 -1.51 16.80 -10.40
N THR A 352 -2.13 16.06 -9.50
CA THR A 352 -3.35 16.51 -8.80
C THR A 352 -3.01 17.57 -7.75
N ILE A 353 -1.85 17.50 -7.11
CA ILE A 353 -1.39 18.48 -6.13
C ILE A 353 -1.00 19.82 -6.80
N ARG A 354 -0.64 19.80 -8.08
CA ARG A 354 -0.31 21.02 -8.86
C ARG A 354 -1.54 21.86 -9.17
#